data_204b45c7e9fbbdc0269102e81923b7b2
#
_entry.id   204b45c7e9fbbdc0269102e81923b7b2
#
_cell.length_a   1.000
_cell.length_b   1.000
_cell.length_c   1.000
_cell.angle_alpha   90.00
_cell.angle_beta   90.00
_cell.angle_gamma   90.00
#
_symmetry.space_group_name_H-M   'P 1'
#
loop_
_entity.id
_entity.type
_entity.pdbx_description
1 polymer ?
#
loop_
_entity_poly.entity_id
_entity_poly.type
_entity_poly.pdbx_seq_one_letter_code
_entity_poly.pdbx_strand_id
1 'polypeptide(L)'
;MTEQARDTEALIRDQIAKHSVLLYMKGTPQFPQCGFSARAVEALSQIGRPFAYVNILENPDIRATLPQIANWPTFPQLWVNGELVGGSDIMLEMFQNGELKPLVEQYSPAPEA
;
A
#
# COMPACT_ATOMS: atom_id res chain seq x y z
N MET A 1 16.54 25.69 -6.90
CA MET A 1 16.40 25.05 -6.73
C MET A 1 16.12 24.52 -6.61
N THR A 2 15.89 24.46 -6.75
CA THR A 2 15.46 23.98 -6.42
C THR A 2 15.60 23.06 -5.94
N GLU A 3 15.12 23.25 -5.07
CA GLU A 3 15.20 22.20 -4.55
C GLU A 3 15.20 21.17 -5.36
N GLN A 4 15.76 20.31 -5.20
CA GLN A 4 15.82 19.32 -6.08
C GLN A 4 14.69 18.47 -6.01
N ALA A 5 13.97 18.25 -7.09
CA ALA A 5 12.96 17.23 -7.21
C ALA A 5 13.66 15.91 -7.13
N ARG A 6 13.21 15.05 -6.22
CA ARG A 6 13.74 13.69 -6.13
C ARG A 6 13.24 12.89 -7.33
N ASP A 7 13.93 11.80 -7.65
CA ASP A 7 13.50 10.89 -8.70
C ASP A 7 12.36 10.04 -8.14
N THR A 8 11.14 10.48 -8.38
CA THR A 8 9.95 9.87 -7.79
C THR A 8 9.75 8.45 -8.28
N GLU A 9 9.99 8.19 -9.56
CA GLU A 9 9.82 6.83 -10.08
C GLU A 9 10.82 5.87 -9.44
N ALA A 10 12.07 6.29 -9.32
CA ALA A 10 13.09 5.45 -8.67
C ALA A 10 12.75 5.20 -7.21
N LEU A 11 12.23 6.22 -6.52
CA LEU A 11 11.81 6.08 -5.13
C LEU A 11 10.68 5.07 -5.00
N ILE A 12 9.67 5.16 -5.86
CA ILE A 12 8.54 4.24 -5.82
C ILE A 12 9.01 2.81 -6.07
N ARG A 13 9.85 2.60 -7.08
CA ARG A 13 10.34 1.26 -7.39
C ARG A 13 11.18 0.69 -6.25
N ASP A 14 11.95 1.53 -5.58
CA ASP A 14 12.72 1.13 -4.41
C ASP A 14 11.80 0.72 -3.26
N GLN A 15 10.75 1.51 -3.01
CA GLN A 15 9.78 1.18 -1.96
C GLN A 15 9.12 -0.17 -2.21
N ILE A 16 8.69 -0.39 -3.45
CA ILE A 16 8.02 -1.63 -3.83
C ILE A 16 8.97 -2.82 -3.71
N ALA A 17 10.23 -2.62 -4.05
CA ALA A 17 11.23 -3.69 -3.96
C ALA A 17 11.59 -4.02 -2.52
N LYS A 18 11.63 -3.02 -1.65
CA LYS A 18 12.06 -3.21 -0.26
C LYS A 18 11.00 -3.80 0.64
N HIS A 19 9.73 -3.52 0.36
CA HIS A 19 8.66 -3.88 1.29
C HIS A 19 7.79 -4.94 0.67
N SER A 20 7.79 -6.11 1.29
CA SER A 20 7.05 -7.25 0.77
C SER A 20 5.55 -7.05 0.81
N VAL A 21 5.05 -6.28 1.77
CA VAL A 21 3.63 -5.90 1.85
C VAL A 21 3.60 -4.40 2.07
N LEU A 22 3.11 -3.66 1.10
CA LEU A 22 3.18 -2.20 1.10
C LEU A 22 1.84 -1.61 0.68
N LEU A 23 1.33 -0.70 1.51
CA LEU A 23 0.07 -0.02 1.23
C LEU A 23 0.33 1.47 1.00
N TYR A 24 -0.02 1.94 -0.21
CA TYR A 24 -0.07 3.38 -0.48
C TYR A 24 -1.48 3.86 -0.14
N MET A 25 -1.58 4.84 0.77
CA MET A 25 -2.88 5.22 1.32
C MET A 25 -2.95 6.72 1.58
N LYS A 26 -4.14 7.21 1.81
CA LYS A 26 -4.35 8.60 2.24
C LYS A 26 -4.40 8.61 3.76
N GLY A 27 -3.39 9.22 4.38
CA GLY A 27 -3.21 9.25 5.82
C GLY A 27 -2.30 8.15 6.30
N THR A 28 -2.47 7.77 7.55
CA THR A 28 -1.68 6.71 8.19
C THR A 28 -2.62 5.63 8.70
N PRO A 29 -2.09 4.43 9.02
CA PRO A 29 -2.96 3.37 9.54
C PRO A 29 -3.72 3.78 10.81
N GLN A 30 -3.12 4.62 11.65
CA GLN A 30 -3.78 5.10 12.86
C GLN A 30 -4.80 6.20 12.58
N PHE A 31 -4.58 6.97 11.50
CA PHE A 31 -5.43 8.11 11.17
C PHE A 31 -5.67 8.15 9.66
N PRO A 32 -6.45 7.19 9.12
CA PRO A 32 -6.76 7.20 7.69
C PRO A 32 -7.60 8.44 7.36
N GLN A 33 -7.32 9.06 6.21
CA GLN A 33 -7.99 10.28 5.80
C GLN A 33 -9.02 10.05 4.69
N CYS A 34 -9.39 8.80 4.46
CA CYS A 34 -10.32 8.44 3.40
C CYS A 34 -10.95 7.11 3.77
N GLY A 35 -12.26 6.97 3.54
CA GLY A 35 -12.97 5.74 3.90
C GLY A 35 -12.42 4.50 3.22
N PHE A 36 -11.98 4.64 1.96
CA PHE A 36 -11.40 3.51 1.25
C PHE A 36 -10.07 3.08 1.86
N SER A 37 -9.23 4.06 2.26
CA SER A 37 -7.97 3.75 2.94
C SER A 37 -8.24 3.12 4.30
N ALA A 38 -9.26 3.59 5.01
CA ALA A 38 -9.62 3.02 6.30
C ALA A 38 -10.02 1.55 6.18
N ARG A 39 -10.79 1.21 5.14
CA ARG A 39 -11.19 -0.18 4.92
C ARG A 39 -10.01 -1.07 4.59
N ALA A 40 -9.07 -0.56 3.80
CA ALA A 40 -7.85 -1.32 3.46
C ALA A 40 -7.04 -1.60 4.71
N VAL A 41 -6.85 -0.60 5.56
CA VAL A 41 -6.10 -0.77 6.80
C VAL A 41 -6.81 -1.76 7.72
N GLU A 42 -8.13 -1.68 7.79
CA GLU A 42 -8.87 -2.59 8.67
C GLU A 42 -8.67 -4.04 8.24
N ALA A 43 -8.75 -4.31 6.95
CA ALA A 43 -8.55 -5.67 6.45
C ALA A 43 -7.15 -6.18 6.79
N LEU A 44 -6.12 -5.36 6.55
CA LEU A 44 -4.75 -5.77 6.87
C LEU A 44 -4.54 -5.93 8.37
N SER A 45 -5.15 -5.06 9.18
CA SER A 45 -5.02 -5.14 10.63
C SER A 45 -5.66 -6.41 11.19
N GLN A 46 -6.76 -6.84 10.61
CA GLN A 46 -7.41 -8.07 11.06
C GLN A 46 -6.57 -9.30 10.74
N ILE A 47 -5.78 -9.25 9.67
CA ILE A 47 -4.85 -10.33 9.36
C ILE A 47 -3.75 -10.41 10.42
N GLY A 48 -3.34 -9.26 10.96
CA GLY A 48 -2.43 -9.24 12.11
C GLY A 48 -0.96 -9.38 11.77
N ARG A 49 -0.58 -9.17 10.50
CA ARG A 49 0.82 -9.23 10.08
C ARG A 49 1.33 -7.84 9.81
N PRO A 50 2.62 -7.58 10.06
CA PRO A 50 3.20 -6.26 9.77
C PRO A 50 3.10 -5.92 8.29
N PHE A 51 2.88 -4.65 8.02
CA PHE A 51 2.93 -4.13 6.65
C PHE A 51 3.50 -2.72 6.68
N ALA A 52 4.12 -2.33 5.56
CA ALA A 52 4.61 -0.97 5.40
C ALA A 52 3.55 -0.11 4.74
N TYR A 53 3.63 1.19 4.95
CA TYR A 53 2.70 2.10 4.28
C TYR A 53 3.42 3.36 3.83
N VAL A 54 2.82 4.04 2.86
CA VAL A 54 3.25 5.35 2.41
C VAL A 54 2.02 6.25 2.40
N ASN A 55 2.10 7.37 3.10
CA ASN A 55 1.03 8.36 3.13
C ASN A 55 1.19 9.29 1.93
N ILE A 56 0.30 9.13 0.94
CA ILE A 56 0.43 9.91 -0.30
C ILE A 56 0.04 11.37 -0.10
N LEU A 57 -0.62 11.71 1.01
CA LEU A 57 -0.93 13.11 1.29
C LEU A 57 0.33 13.88 1.68
N GLU A 58 1.35 13.18 2.20
CA GLU A 58 2.65 13.78 2.51
C GLU A 58 3.65 13.62 1.37
N ASN A 59 3.26 12.92 0.32
CA ASN A 59 4.12 12.64 -0.82
C ASN A 59 3.37 12.93 -2.12
N PRO A 60 3.09 14.21 -2.40
CA PRO A 60 2.28 14.56 -3.57
C PRO A 60 2.91 14.14 -4.90
N ASP A 61 4.22 14.03 -4.94
CA ASP A 61 4.90 13.51 -6.13
C ASP A 61 4.56 12.04 -6.37
N ILE A 62 4.50 11.23 -5.31
CA ILE A 62 4.11 9.82 -5.43
C ILE A 62 2.65 9.73 -5.84
N ARG A 63 1.80 10.55 -5.24
CA ARG A 63 0.38 10.57 -5.58
C ARG A 63 0.16 10.85 -7.07
N ALA A 64 0.98 11.72 -7.65
CA ALA A 64 0.86 12.09 -9.06
C ALA A 64 1.46 11.03 -9.98
N THR A 65 2.51 10.35 -9.56
CA THR A 65 3.31 9.49 -10.43
C THR A 65 2.90 8.01 -10.38
N LEU A 66 2.56 7.53 -9.18
CA LEU A 66 2.29 6.09 -9.00
C LEU A 66 1.15 5.57 -9.87
N PRO A 67 0.04 6.31 -10.05
CA PRO A 67 -1.03 5.79 -10.90
C PRO A 67 -0.58 5.45 -12.32
N GLN A 68 0.39 6.18 -12.86
CA GLN A 68 0.91 5.91 -14.20
C GLN A 68 1.79 4.67 -14.21
N ILE A 69 2.64 4.51 -13.21
CA ILE A 69 3.51 3.33 -13.09
C ILE A 69 2.67 2.08 -12.90
N ALA A 70 1.66 2.18 -12.05
CA ALA A 70 0.81 1.04 -11.70
C ALA A 70 -0.25 0.74 -12.73
N ASN A 71 -0.51 1.67 -13.64
CA ASN A 71 -1.67 1.61 -14.51
C ASN A 71 -2.94 1.41 -13.68
N TRP A 72 -3.03 2.16 -12.58
CA TRP A 72 -4.13 2.05 -11.60
C TRP A 72 -4.40 3.44 -11.05
N PRO A 73 -5.55 4.03 -11.32
CA PRO A 73 -5.74 5.47 -11.12
C PRO A 73 -6.03 5.91 -9.69
N THR A 74 -6.37 4.99 -8.80
CA THR A 74 -6.90 5.38 -7.49
C THR A 74 -6.06 4.84 -6.34
N PHE A 75 -6.33 5.36 -5.15
CA PHE A 75 -5.75 4.90 -3.90
C PHE A 75 -6.89 4.49 -2.95
N PRO A 76 -6.64 3.56 -2.04
CA PRO A 76 -5.34 2.95 -1.73
C PRO A 76 -4.91 1.94 -2.78
N GLN A 77 -3.60 1.61 -2.74
CA GLN A 77 -3.04 0.54 -3.58
C GLN A 77 -2.25 -0.41 -2.69
N LEU A 78 -2.56 -1.68 -2.75
CA LEU A 78 -1.79 -2.70 -2.03
C LEU A 78 -0.84 -3.39 -3.00
N TRP A 79 0.43 -3.44 -2.61
CA TRP A 79 1.48 -4.11 -3.36
C TRP A 79 2.04 -5.23 -2.51
N VAL A 80 2.10 -6.45 -3.03
CA VAL A 80 2.65 -7.61 -2.32
C VAL A 80 3.67 -8.27 -3.22
N ASN A 81 4.87 -8.47 -2.66
CA ASN A 81 5.98 -9.09 -3.38
C ASN A 81 6.26 -8.39 -4.72
N GLY A 82 6.17 -7.07 -4.75
CA GLY A 82 6.48 -6.27 -5.93
C GLY A 82 5.38 -6.22 -6.96
N GLU A 83 4.21 -6.77 -6.68
CA GLU A 83 3.10 -6.82 -7.63
C GLU A 83 1.89 -6.11 -7.05
N LEU A 84 1.19 -5.37 -7.90
CA LEU A 84 -0.02 -4.69 -7.49
C LEU A 84 -1.14 -5.69 -7.28
N VAL A 85 -1.69 -5.72 -6.06
CA VAL A 85 -2.87 -6.53 -5.75
C VAL A 85 -4.13 -5.79 -6.19
N GLY A 86 -4.26 -4.52 -5.82
CA GLY A 86 -5.40 -3.71 -6.19
C GLY A 86 -5.76 -2.70 -5.14
N GLY A 87 -6.94 -2.13 -5.25
CA GLY A 87 -7.46 -1.14 -4.32
C GLY A 87 -8.35 -1.76 -3.25
N SER A 88 -9.11 -0.90 -2.55
CA SER A 88 -9.89 -1.35 -1.41
C SER A 88 -10.94 -2.39 -1.79
N ASP A 89 -11.59 -2.24 -2.94
CA ASP A 89 -12.64 -3.17 -3.33
C ASP A 89 -12.07 -4.57 -3.54
N ILE A 90 -10.94 -4.67 -4.23
CA ILE A 90 -10.28 -5.96 -4.47
C ILE A 90 -9.79 -6.54 -3.15
N MET A 91 -9.20 -5.70 -2.30
CA MET A 91 -8.72 -6.15 -0.99
C MET A 91 -9.85 -6.73 -0.15
N LEU A 92 -11.00 -6.05 -0.13
CA LEU A 92 -12.14 -6.52 0.65
C LEU A 92 -12.70 -7.81 0.09
N GLU A 93 -12.80 -7.91 -1.23
CA GLU A 93 -13.26 -9.15 -1.86
C GLU A 93 -12.35 -10.31 -1.52
N MET A 94 -11.03 -10.11 -1.64
CA MET A 94 -10.07 -11.15 -1.31
C MET A 94 -10.09 -11.50 0.18
N PHE A 95 -10.31 -10.48 1.03
CA PHE A 95 -10.41 -10.72 2.46
C PHE A 95 -11.62 -11.60 2.78
N GLN A 96 -12.76 -11.27 2.19
CA GLN A 96 -14.00 -12.02 2.41
C GLN A 96 -13.92 -13.44 1.87
N ASN A 97 -13.21 -13.63 0.77
CA ASN A 97 -13.06 -14.95 0.16
C ASN A 97 -11.96 -15.79 0.81
N GLY A 98 -11.24 -15.21 1.79
CA GLY A 98 -10.17 -15.93 2.46
C GLY A 98 -8.88 -15.99 1.66
N GLU A 99 -8.74 -15.17 0.62
CA GLU A 99 -7.55 -15.16 -0.23
C GLU A 99 -6.49 -14.18 0.23
N LEU A 100 -6.90 -13.09 0.89
CA LEU A 100 -5.94 -12.04 1.26
C LEU A 100 -5.03 -12.49 2.39
N LYS A 101 -5.56 -13.19 3.37
CA LYS A 101 -4.79 -13.58 4.54
C LYS A 101 -3.59 -14.46 4.17
N PRO A 102 -3.76 -15.56 3.40
CA PRO A 102 -2.59 -16.38 3.06
C PRO A 102 -1.59 -15.63 2.18
N LEU A 103 -2.05 -14.74 1.31
CA LEU A 103 -1.14 -13.95 0.49
C LEU A 103 -0.28 -13.03 1.36
N VAL A 104 -0.90 -12.32 2.29
CA VAL A 104 -0.17 -11.43 3.18
C VAL A 104 0.77 -12.23 4.08
N GLU A 105 0.29 -13.34 4.63
CA GLU A 105 1.11 -14.16 5.53
C GLU A 105 2.32 -14.75 4.83
N GLN A 106 2.20 -15.05 3.55
CA GLN A 106 3.31 -15.62 2.80
C GLN A 106 4.48 -14.64 2.67
N TYR A 107 4.19 -13.36 2.52
CA TYR A 107 5.21 -12.35 2.22
C TYR A 107 5.50 -11.39 3.36
N SER A 108 4.62 -11.30 4.34
CA SER A 108 4.83 -10.42 5.48
C SER A 108 5.71 -11.11 6.50
N PRO A 109 6.56 -10.35 7.24
CA PRO A 109 7.31 -10.96 8.34
C PRO A 109 6.37 -11.55 9.37
N ALA A 110 6.84 -12.56 10.10
CA ALA A 110 6.06 -13.13 11.19
C ALA A 110 5.86 -12.04 12.26
N PRO A 111 4.71 -12.05 12.97
CA PRO A 111 4.52 -11.12 14.07
C PRO A 111 5.56 -11.36 15.14
N GLU A 112 5.96 -10.28 15.79
CA GLU A 112 6.88 -10.42 16.92
C GLU A 112 6.15 -11.02 18.11
N ALA A 113 6.85 -11.85 18.81
CA ALA A 113 6.29 -12.53 19.97
C ALA A 113 6.03 -11.56 21.11
#